data_94d32e695970d7696e9070c04b52ea82
#
_entry.id   94d32e695970d7696e9070c04b52ea82
#
_cell.length_a   1.000
_cell.length_b   1.000
_cell.length_c   1.000
_cell.angle_alpha   90.00
_cell.angle_beta   90.00
_cell.angle_gamma   90.00
#
_symmetry.space_group_name_H-M   'P 1'
#
loop_
_entity.id
_entity.type
_entity.pdbx_description
1 polymer ?
#
loop_
_entity_poly.entity_id
_entity_poly.type
_entity_poly.pdbx_seq_one_letter_code
_entity_poly.pdbx_strand_id
1 'polypeptide(L)'
;IFDDVVNEVAPKFEACDGIVVGSPVYYASANATLVAFLQRLFFSARFNKTMKVGASVVAARRGGLSSTFDELNKFFAISGMPIASSQYWNSIHGREPGEAMQDEEGLQTMRTLARNMTFLMKSIALGKEKYGLPEKEVGTFTNFIR
;
A
#
# COMPACT_ATOMS: atom_id res chain seq x y z
N ILE A 1 -12.27 -17.52 -15.59
CA ILE A 1 -10.91 -16.95 -15.43
C ILE A 1 -10.88 -15.73 -16.33
N PHE A 2 -10.56 -14.57 -15.76
CA PHE A 2 -10.46 -13.32 -16.52
C PHE A 2 -8.99 -13.11 -16.87
N ASP A 3 -8.72 -12.73 -18.11
CA ASP A 3 -7.40 -12.28 -18.56
C ASP A 3 -7.44 -10.76 -18.62
N ASP A 4 -6.84 -10.12 -17.62
CA ASP A 4 -6.83 -8.67 -17.47
C ASP A 4 -5.57 -8.15 -16.75
N VAL A 5 -5.54 -6.86 -16.50
CA VAL A 5 -4.40 -6.16 -15.86
C VAL A 5 -3.92 -6.79 -14.55
N VAL A 6 -4.78 -7.50 -13.82
CA VAL A 6 -4.36 -8.22 -12.60
C VAL A 6 -3.34 -9.31 -12.93
N ASN A 7 -3.54 -10.02 -14.05
CA ASN A 7 -2.63 -11.08 -14.49
C ASN A 7 -1.26 -10.53 -14.91
N GLU A 8 -1.21 -9.28 -15.39
CA GLU A 8 0.03 -8.61 -15.74
C GLU A 8 0.78 -8.07 -14.51
N VAL A 9 0.02 -7.55 -13.53
CA VAL A 9 0.60 -6.90 -12.34
C VAL A 9 1.02 -7.91 -11.28
N ALA A 10 0.29 -9.01 -11.11
CA ALA A 10 0.58 -10.00 -10.07
C ALA A 10 2.03 -10.53 -10.12
N PRO A 11 2.58 -10.99 -11.25
CA PRO A 11 3.97 -11.44 -11.30
C PRO A 11 4.99 -10.32 -11.08
N LYS A 12 4.69 -9.08 -11.50
CA LYS A 12 5.53 -7.92 -11.20
C LYS A 12 5.56 -7.61 -9.71
N PHE A 13 4.40 -7.67 -9.06
CA PHE A 13 4.30 -7.49 -7.61
C PHE A 13 5.02 -8.62 -6.85
N GLU A 14 4.94 -9.87 -7.33
CA GLU A 14 5.68 -10.98 -6.75
C GLU A 14 7.20 -10.73 -6.78
N ALA A 15 7.72 -10.19 -7.88
CA ALA A 15 9.14 -9.92 -8.08
C ALA A 15 9.65 -8.68 -7.31
N CYS A 16 8.77 -7.80 -6.81
CA CYS A 16 9.16 -6.57 -6.11
C CYS A 16 9.25 -6.78 -4.59
N ASP A 17 10.07 -5.96 -3.91
CA ASP A 17 10.16 -5.93 -2.44
C ASP A 17 9.08 -5.08 -1.78
N GLY A 18 8.33 -4.32 -2.55
CA GLY A 18 7.23 -3.48 -2.04
C GLY A 18 6.34 -2.94 -3.15
N ILE A 19 5.26 -2.29 -2.72
CA ILE A 19 4.28 -1.67 -3.61
C ILE A 19 3.83 -0.32 -3.06
N VAL A 20 3.70 0.67 -3.93
CA VAL A 20 3.05 1.95 -3.62
C VAL A 20 1.72 1.99 -4.35
N VAL A 21 0.66 2.31 -3.62
CA VAL A 21 -0.69 2.47 -4.16
C VAL A 21 -1.11 3.92 -4.02
N GLY A 22 -1.46 4.56 -5.13
CA GLY A 22 -1.90 5.95 -5.16
C GLY A 22 -3.35 6.11 -5.59
N SER A 23 -4.10 6.99 -4.93
CA SER A 23 -5.48 7.31 -5.29
C SER A 23 -5.82 8.78 -5.10
N PRO A 24 -6.60 9.38 -6.02
CA PRO A 24 -7.37 10.56 -5.69
C PRO A 24 -8.46 10.20 -4.66
N VAL A 25 -8.91 11.20 -3.92
CA VAL A 25 -10.00 11.06 -2.95
C VAL A 25 -11.34 11.39 -3.62
N TYR A 26 -12.26 10.44 -3.59
CA TYR A 26 -13.65 10.60 -4.02
C TYR A 26 -14.59 10.22 -2.89
N TYR A 27 -15.42 11.16 -2.41
CA TYR A 27 -16.36 10.92 -1.30
C TYR A 27 -15.68 10.30 -0.05
N ALA A 28 -14.48 10.81 0.30
CA ALA A 28 -13.67 10.32 1.41
C ALA A 28 -13.25 8.82 1.30
N SER A 29 -13.15 8.32 0.08
CA SER A 29 -12.74 6.96 -0.27
C SER A 29 -11.78 6.96 -1.46
N ALA A 30 -11.11 5.85 -1.71
CA ALA A 30 -10.27 5.67 -2.88
C ALA A 30 -11.12 5.52 -4.16
N ASN A 31 -10.49 5.71 -5.32
CA ASN A 31 -11.13 5.45 -6.60
C ASN A 31 -11.67 4.02 -6.66
N ALA A 32 -12.96 3.85 -6.97
CA ALA A 32 -13.65 2.56 -6.95
C ALA A 32 -13.00 1.51 -7.88
N THR A 33 -12.51 1.92 -9.05
CA THR A 33 -11.79 1.02 -9.97
C THR A 33 -10.49 0.52 -9.35
N LEU A 34 -9.75 1.39 -8.63
CA LEU A 34 -8.56 0.99 -7.90
C LEU A 34 -8.89 -0.01 -6.79
N VAL A 35 -9.93 0.25 -6.01
CA VAL A 35 -10.36 -0.67 -4.93
C VAL A 35 -10.73 -2.04 -5.50
N ALA A 36 -11.51 -2.08 -6.58
CA ALA A 36 -11.86 -3.35 -7.25
C ALA A 36 -10.62 -4.09 -7.78
N PHE A 37 -9.66 -3.35 -8.36
CA PHE A 37 -8.38 -3.91 -8.80
C PHE A 37 -7.58 -4.49 -7.64
N LEU A 38 -7.44 -3.75 -6.52
CA LEU A 38 -6.70 -4.20 -5.34
C LEU A 38 -7.35 -5.42 -4.70
N GLN A 39 -8.68 -5.43 -4.55
CA GLN A 39 -9.41 -6.58 -4.03
C GLN A 39 -9.08 -7.84 -4.86
N ARG A 40 -9.14 -7.75 -6.17
CA ARG A 40 -8.79 -8.87 -7.05
C ARG A 40 -7.31 -9.24 -6.97
N LEU A 41 -6.40 -8.27 -7.04
CA LEU A 41 -4.96 -8.51 -6.98
C LEU A 41 -4.57 -9.21 -5.67
N PHE A 42 -5.00 -8.68 -4.54
CA PHE A 42 -4.63 -9.22 -3.22
C PHE A 42 -5.29 -10.57 -2.94
N PHE A 43 -6.50 -10.81 -3.45
CA PHE A 43 -7.20 -12.08 -3.29
C PHE A 43 -6.67 -13.17 -4.22
N SER A 44 -6.43 -12.87 -5.50
CA SER A 44 -6.04 -13.87 -6.50
C SER A 44 -4.53 -14.18 -6.53
N ALA A 45 -3.68 -13.22 -6.20
CA ALA A 45 -2.24 -13.40 -6.17
C ALA A 45 -1.82 -14.23 -4.94
N ARG A 46 -1.47 -15.50 -5.18
CA ARG A 46 -1.22 -16.50 -4.12
C ARG A 46 0.19 -16.53 -3.56
N PHE A 47 1.11 -15.71 -4.08
CA PHE A 47 2.45 -15.62 -3.53
C PHE A 47 2.45 -15.01 -2.12
N ASN A 48 3.51 -15.30 -1.36
CA ASN A 48 3.67 -14.77 -0.01
C ASN A 48 3.99 -13.25 -0.07
N LYS A 49 3.10 -12.44 0.50
CA LYS A 49 3.23 -10.98 0.58
C LYS A 49 3.87 -10.50 1.89
N THR A 50 4.04 -11.42 2.85
CA THR A 50 4.58 -11.11 4.18
C THR A 50 5.95 -10.44 4.06
N MET A 51 6.13 -9.33 4.77
CA MET A 51 7.34 -8.50 4.78
C MET A 51 7.69 -7.79 3.46
N LYS A 52 6.86 -7.85 2.42
CA LYS A 52 6.92 -6.84 1.36
C LYS A 52 6.41 -5.51 1.90
N VAL A 53 7.07 -4.41 1.58
CA VAL A 53 6.70 -3.10 2.14
C VAL A 53 5.56 -2.48 1.33
N GLY A 54 4.47 -2.10 2.02
CA GLY A 54 3.36 -1.37 1.43
C GLY A 54 3.43 0.13 1.73
N ALA A 55 2.97 0.95 0.80
CA ALA A 55 2.71 2.36 1.06
C ALA A 55 1.48 2.84 0.29
N SER A 56 0.62 3.60 0.95
CA SER A 56 -0.46 4.34 0.28
C SER A 56 -0.11 5.82 0.18
N VAL A 57 -0.48 6.44 -0.94
CA VAL A 57 -0.40 7.89 -1.15
C VAL A 57 -1.75 8.39 -1.65
N VAL A 58 -2.22 9.51 -1.14
CA VAL A 58 -3.54 10.02 -1.47
C VAL A 58 -3.50 11.48 -1.85
N ALA A 59 -4.28 11.85 -2.85
CA ALA A 59 -4.36 13.21 -3.35
C ALA A 59 -5.78 13.75 -3.24
N ALA A 60 -5.96 14.95 -2.70
CA ALA A 60 -7.23 15.62 -2.65
C ALA A 60 -7.08 17.14 -2.71
N ARG A 61 -8.18 17.79 -3.10
CA ARG A 61 -8.25 19.24 -2.95
C ARG A 61 -8.20 19.68 -1.47
N ARG A 62 -8.89 18.93 -0.56
CA ARG A 62 -9.08 19.37 0.84
C ARG A 62 -9.27 18.22 1.81
N GLY A 63 -10.45 17.61 1.88
CA GLY A 63 -10.83 16.65 2.93
C GLY A 63 -10.89 15.20 2.43
N GLY A 64 -11.02 14.24 3.38
CA GLY A 64 -11.17 12.82 3.09
C GLY A 64 -9.87 12.05 2.86
N LEU A 65 -8.70 12.69 3.04
CA LEU A 65 -7.42 12.04 2.82
C LEU A 65 -7.14 10.94 3.85
N SER A 66 -7.37 11.18 5.13
CA SER A 66 -7.09 10.20 6.19
C SER A 66 -7.94 8.94 6.05
N SER A 67 -9.24 9.06 5.76
CA SER A 67 -10.10 7.89 5.56
C SER A 67 -9.72 7.07 4.32
N THR A 68 -9.33 7.73 3.24
CA THR A 68 -8.82 7.06 2.03
C THR A 68 -7.47 6.39 2.28
N PHE A 69 -6.58 7.05 3.01
CA PHE A 69 -5.29 6.49 3.43
C PHE A 69 -5.47 5.22 4.28
N ASP A 70 -6.36 5.26 5.26
CA ASP A 70 -6.69 4.13 6.11
C ASP A 70 -7.32 2.96 5.32
N GLU A 71 -8.20 3.27 4.37
CA GLU A 71 -8.82 2.29 3.49
C GLU A 71 -7.77 1.50 2.71
N LEU A 72 -6.82 2.18 2.09
CA LEU A 72 -5.76 1.55 1.28
C LEU A 72 -4.78 0.77 2.15
N ASN A 73 -4.43 1.24 3.33
CA ASN A 73 -3.51 0.56 4.23
C ASN A 73 -4.04 -0.79 4.75
N LYS A 74 -5.36 -1.00 4.76
CA LYS A 74 -5.96 -2.28 5.17
C LYS A 74 -5.52 -3.45 4.29
N PHE A 75 -5.29 -3.23 2.99
CA PHE A 75 -4.76 -4.26 2.08
C PHE A 75 -3.39 -4.76 2.51
N PHE A 76 -2.53 -3.85 2.96
CA PHE A 76 -1.20 -4.20 3.42
C PHE A 76 -1.24 -4.89 4.79
N ALA A 77 -1.99 -4.33 5.72
CA ALA A 77 -2.09 -4.85 7.08
C ALA A 77 -2.58 -6.30 7.12
N ILE A 78 -3.68 -6.63 6.42
CA ILE A 78 -4.21 -8.01 6.37
C ILE A 78 -3.26 -9.00 5.68
N SER A 79 -2.34 -8.49 4.86
CA SER A 79 -1.37 -9.30 4.11
C SER A 79 -0.04 -9.50 4.83
N GLY A 80 0.11 -8.99 6.07
CA GLY A 80 1.35 -9.07 6.84
C GLY A 80 2.48 -8.23 6.25
N MET A 81 2.13 -7.15 5.54
CA MET A 81 3.06 -6.22 4.93
C MET A 81 3.32 -5.03 5.86
N PRO A 82 4.58 -4.73 6.22
CA PRO A 82 4.92 -3.48 6.90
C PRO A 82 4.48 -2.27 6.06
N ILE A 83 3.87 -1.29 6.74
CA ILE A 83 3.39 -0.06 6.10
C ILE A 83 4.43 1.04 6.28
N ALA A 84 4.95 1.56 5.20
CA ALA A 84 5.88 2.68 5.25
C ALA A 84 5.16 3.98 5.58
N SER A 85 5.69 4.69 6.56
CA SER A 85 5.24 6.02 6.97
C SER A 85 6.23 7.10 6.56
N SER A 86 5.77 8.35 6.52
CA SER A 86 6.59 9.55 6.39
C SER A 86 6.63 10.31 7.72
N GLN A 87 6.77 11.64 7.70
CA GLN A 87 6.60 12.49 8.88
C GLN A 87 5.15 12.86 9.17
N TYR A 88 4.24 12.58 8.25
CA TYR A 88 2.79 12.83 8.34
C TYR A 88 2.03 11.74 7.58
N TRP A 89 0.71 11.82 7.48
CA TRP A 89 -0.05 10.96 6.55
C TRP A 89 0.42 11.20 5.11
N ASN A 90 0.57 10.15 4.33
CA ASN A 90 1.11 10.24 2.97
C ASN A 90 0.09 10.88 2.02
N SER A 91 -0.06 12.17 2.11
CA SER A 91 -1.03 12.95 1.35
C SER A 91 -0.40 14.13 0.63
N ILE A 92 -1.06 14.56 -0.43
CA ILE A 92 -0.72 15.75 -1.21
C ILE A 92 -1.99 16.48 -1.60
N HIS A 93 -1.94 17.81 -1.66
CA HIS A 93 -3.08 18.65 -1.99
C HIS A 93 -2.92 19.28 -3.37
N GLY A 94 -4.04 19.41 -4.07
CA GLY A 94 -4.16 20.07 -5.35
C GLY A 94 -5.56 19.87 -5.94
N ARG A 95 -6.04 20.85 -6.67
CA ARG A 95 -7.31 20.84 -7.36
C ARG A 95 -7.13 20.81 -8.88
N GLU A 96 -6.35 21.76 -9.38
CA GLU A 96 -6.12 21.92 -10.81
C GLU A 96 -4.83 21.16 -11.23
N PRO A 97 -4.67 20.84 -12.51
CA PRO A 97 -3.45 20.21 -13.01
C PRO A 97 -2.20 20.99 -12.62
N GLY A 98 -1.24 20.32 -12.02
CA GLY A 98 0.04 20.90 -11.60
C GLY A 98 0.05 21.49 -10.19
N GLU A 99 -1.08 21.73 -9.53
CA GLU A 99 -1.11 22.29 -8.17
C GLU A 99 -0.46 21.38 -7.12
N ALA A 100 -0.58 20.05 -7.27
CA ALA A 100 0.09 19.12 -6.37
C ALA A 100 1.63 19.30 -6.36
N MET A 101 2.21 19.82 -7.44
CA MET A 101 3.65 20.14 -7.51
C MET A 101 3.99 21.44 -6.79
N GLN A 102 3.01 22.19 -6.32
CA GLN A 102 3.16 23.42 -5.52
C GLN A 102 2.92 23.17 -4.02
N ASP A 103 2.42 21.98 -3.66
CA ASP A 103 2.28 21.55 -2.26
C ASP A 103 3.64 21.11 -1.71
N GLU A 104 4.42 22.06 -1.22
CA GLU A 104 5.78 21.82 -0.72
C GLU A 104 5.80 20.83 0.45
N GLU A 105 4.81 20.89 1.35
CA GLU A 105 4.67 19.95 2.48
C GLU A 105 4.33 18.54 1.99
N GLY A 106 3.38 18.40 1.06
CA GLY A 106 3.06 17.13 0.43
C GLY A 106 4.25 16.53 -0.32
N LEU A 107 4.99 17.33 -1.08
CA LEU A 107 6.21 16.89 -1.75
C LEU A 107 7.30 16.46 -0.77
N GLN A 108 7.46 17.18 0.36
CA GLN A 108 8.38 16.77 1.42
C GLN A 108 7.96 15.43 2.03
N THR A 109 6.67 15.25 2.28
CA THR A 109 6.08 14.01 2.76
C THR A 109 6.38 12.84 1.82
N MET A 110 6.22 13.03 0.50
CA MET A 110 6.56 12.00 -0.49
C MET A 110 8.05 11.67 -0.52
N ARG A 111 8.93 12.66 -0.41
CA ARG A 111 10.39 12.41 -0.35
C ARG A 111 10.78 11.64 0.91
N THR A 112 10.18 11.96 2.04
CA THR A 112 10.43 11.26 3.32
C THR A 112 9.89 9.83 3.25
N LEU A 113 8.69 9.63 2.70
CA LEU A 113 8.13 8.30 2.45
C LEU A 113 9.08 7.43 1.63
N ALA A 114 9.60 7.96 0.53
CA ALA A 114 10.52 7.21 -0.35
C ALA A 114 11.80 6.78 0.38
N ARG A 115 12.36 7.66 1.23
CA ARG A 115 13.55 7.33 2.05
C ARG A 115 13.24 6.26 3.09
N ASN A 116 12.11 6.41 3.80
CA ASN A 116 11.70 5.47 4.84
C ASN A 116 11.37 4.10 4.25
N MET A 117 10.64 4.05 3.13
CA MET A 117 10.32 2.82 2.43
C MET A 117 11.59 2.10 1.95
N THR A 118 12.53 2.85 1.38
CA THR A 118 13.83 2.31 0.96
C THR A 118 14.62 1.73 2.14
N PHE A 119 14.64 2.42 3.29
CA PHE A 119 15.30 1.94 4.49
C PHE A 119 14.66 0.65 5.01
N LEU A 120 13.32 0.60 5.05
CA LEU A 120 12.58 -0.60 5.47
C LEU A 120 12.88 -1.80 4.56
N MET A 121 12.80 -1.62 3.24
CA MET A 121 13.10 -2.70 2.28
C MET A 121 14.51 -3.24 2.45
N LYS A 122 15.51 -2.37 2.58
CA LYS A 122 16.91 -2.77 2.81
C LYS A 122 17.09 -3.49 4.17
N SER A 123 16.45 -2.99 5.22
CA SER A 123 16.51 -3.59 6.55
C SER A 123 15.86 -4.98 6.57
N ILE A 124 14.73 -5.14 5.90
CA ILE A 124 14.04 -6.42 5.76
C ILE A 124 14.88 -7.41 4.95
N ALA A 125 15.53 -6.96 3.87
CA ALA A 125 16.42 -7.81 3.07
C ALA A 125 17.59 -8.34 3.91
N LEU A 126 18.26 -7.47 4.68
CA LEU A 126 19.34 -7.86 5.61
C LEU A 126 18.83 -8.79 6.72
N GLY A 127 17.65 -8.47 7.30
CA GLY A 127 17.03 -9.32 8.31
C GLY A 127 16.68 -10.70 7.78
N LYS A 128 16.13 -10.79 6.59
CA LYS A 128 15.80 -12.03 5.89
C LYS A 128 17.04 -12.88 5.62
N GLU A 129 18.13 -12.26 5.17
CA GLU A 129 19.40 -12.94 4.92
C GLU A 129 19.97 -13.55 6.20
N LYS A 130 19.95 -12.82 7.31
CA LYS A 130 20.58 -13.21 8.57
C LYS A 130 19.72 -14.15 9.42
N TYR A 131 18.41 -13.94 9.47
CA TYR A 131 17.50 -14.59 10.42
C TYR A 131 16.37 -15.39 9.75
N GLY A 132 16.20 -15.28 8.43
CA GLY A 132 14.99 -15.74 7.75
C GLY A 132 13.82 -14.78 7.94
N LEU A 133 12.68 -15.09 7.32
CA LEU A 133 11.43 -14.40 7.61
C LEU A 133 10.79 -14.95 8.90
N PRO A 134 9.95 -14.15 9.60
CA PRO A 134 9.18 -14.66 10.74
C PRO A 134 8.41 -15.92 10.38
N GLU A 135 8.42 -16.90 11.27
CA GLU A 135 7.64 -18.12 11.11
C GLU A 135 6.14 -17.80 11.09
N LYS A 136 5.43 -18.44 10.18
CA LYS A 136 3.98 -18.29 10.07
C LYS A 136 3.29 -19.40 10.85
N GLU A 137 2.58 -19.04 11.89
CA GLU A 137 1.74 -19.99 12.62
C GLU A 137 0.60 -20.55 11.74
N VAL A 138 0.16 -21.75 12.07
CA VAL A 138 -1.06 -22.33 11.48
C VAL A 138 -2.25 -21.50 11.95
N GLY A 139 -3.04 -21.01 11.01
CA GLY A 139 -4.18 -20.15 11.31
C GLY A 139 -5.24 -20.86 12.17
N THR A 140 -5.65 -20.20 13.24
CA THR A 140 -6.81 -20.60 14.05
C THR A 140 -7.99 -19.73 13.67
N PHE A 141 -9.12 -20.35 13.38
CA PHE A 141 -10.34 -19.64 12.98
C PHE A 141 -11.36 -19.67 14.10
N THR A 142 -11.73 -18.50 14.59
CA THR A 142 -12.80 -18.35 15.55
C THR A 142 -14.12 -18.18 14.81
N ASN A 143 -15.07 -19.07 15.03
CA ASN A 143 -16.42 -18.95 14.52
C ASN A 143 -17.43 -19.27 15.62
N PHE A 144 -18.19 -18.28 16.05
CA PHE A 144 -19.25 -18.43 17.04
C PHE A 144 -20.65 -18.65 16.43
N ILE A 145 -20.76 -18.69 15.12
CA ILE A 145 -22.01 -19.01 14.42
C ILE A 145 -22.16 -20.54 14.42
N ARG A 146 -23.21 -21.02 15.06
CA ARG A 146 -23.55 -22.44 15.16
C ARG A 146 -24.83 -22.71 14.40
#